data_532747f036871477eccbe6da40833736
#
_entry.id   532747f036871477eccbe6da40833736
#
_cell.length_a   1.000
_cell.length_b   1.000
_cell.length_c   1.000
_cell.angle_alpha   90.00
_cell.angle_beta   90.00
_cell.angle_gamma   90.00
#
_symmetry.space_group_name_H-M   'P 1'
#
loop_
_entity.id
_entity.type
_entity.pdbx_description
1 polymer ?
#
loop_
_entity_poly.entity_id
_entity_poly.type
_entity_poly.pdbx_seq_one_letter_code
_entity_poly.pdbx_strand_id
1 'polypeptide(L)'
;MRRRDLLAGAACMAVSSLVPRVGAARGRTPYGGRILLHAPWPLNAIDPHRVDDMAAAFFGDALFETLYARDADGAFIPSLAEGDPQPDGATLRITLRSDIRFAAGARVDARAAAASIARARAHDAAAWLADVPAPHIDKGVLVFAMRDARRLVRALASPLVAIVPPRFAPDRPDGTGPLRVEIQAAGMVLSRNGIAASGPAFLDAIDVRRAADLVTSLRDFESGADDMGWLGSFLHDPRPGAKSFDAGVIGWAILRTGRDAAAADTPGTAQALADGIPHAALAPLVVGSPWDQGSATWTGAPADLVVRDDAPWLVEVARALCAAMSQPSHEVRCVTLPAAEIAQRRASRGFALMIDVARPIGPGPLGALVGLATADDPASAMALARHPPRGDVAPRVATRTMRIGVVGEIKLQGGRAPDVVLPPSPWGRGVDWGNAFRSR
;
A
#
# COMPACT_ATOMS: atom_id res chain seq x y z
N MET A 1 -6.16 53.02 -39.25
CA MET A 1 -6.09 52.84 -37.77
C MET A 1 -5.74 54.19 -37.16
N ARG A 2 -6.64 54.77 -36.37
CA ARG A 2 -6.49 56.08 -35.79
C ARG A 2 -5.74 55.98 -34.47
N ARG A 3 -4.83 56.96 -34.18
CA ARG A 3 -4.02 57.03 -32.94
C ARG A 3 -4.83 56.89 -31.62
N ARG A 4 -6.13 57.10 -31.65
CA ARG A 4 -7.04 56.92 -30.50
C ARG A 4 -7.28 55.48 -30.14
N ASP A 5 -7.23 54.56 -31.07
CA ASP A 5 -7.50 53.11 -30.83
C ASP A 5 -6.33 52.43 -30.12
N LEU A 6 -5.11 52.93 -30.32
CA LEU A 6 -3.90 52.42 -29.66
C LEU A 6 -3.81 52.85 -28.17
N LEU A 7 -4.37 53.98 -27.78
CA LEU A 7 -4.35 54.44 -26.40
C LEU A 7 -5.43 53.74 -25.55
N ALA A 8 -6.57 53.32 -26.12
CA ALA A 8 -7.58 52.55 -25.42
C ALA A 8 -7.11 51.11 -25.14
N GLY A 9 -6.33 50.48 -26.01
CA GLY A 9 -5.77 49.16 -25.81
C GLY A 9 -4.70 49.10 -24.69
N ALA A 10 -3.90 50.19 -24.55
CA ALA A 10 -2.86 50.25 -23.52
C ALA A 10 -3.42 50.52 -22.11
N ALA A 11 -4.57 51.19 -21.99
CA ALA A 11 -5.21 51.43 -20.69
C ALA A 11 -5.88 50.17 -20.13
N CYS A 12 -6.38 49.26 -20.97
CA CYS A 12 -6.96 47.99 -20.50
C CYS A 12 -5.92 46.98 -20.03
N MET A 13 -4.68 47.01 -20.53
CA MET A 13 -3.61 46.13 -20.07
C MET A 13 -2.95 46.60 -18.75
N ALA A 14 -3.00 47.89 -18.43
CA ALA A 14 -2.42 48.42 -17.20
C ALA A 14 -3.30 48.21 -15.94
N VAL A 15 -4.60 47.96 -16.10
CA VAL A 15 -5.50 47.74 -14.98
C VAL A 15 -5.51 46.28 -14.50
N SER A 16 -5.09 45.32 -15.36
CA SER A 16 -5.03 43.92 -14.99
C SER A 16 -3.85 43.54 -14.05
N SER A 17 -2.90 44.45 -13.87
CA SER A 17 -1.73 44.23 -12.99
C SER A 17 -1.88 44.80 -11.57
N LEU A 18 -3.01 45.45 -11.25
CA LEU A 18 -3.28 46.06 -9.95
C LEU A 18 -4.34 45.30 -9.11
N VAL A 19 -4.76 44.11 -9.52
CA VAL A 19 -5.49 43.23 -8.60
C VAL A 19 -4.45 42.75 -7.59
N PRO A 20 -4.54 43.17 -6.30
CA PRO A 20 -3.66 42.60 -5.30
C PRO A 20 -3.96 41.11 -5.34
N ARG A 21 -2.96 40.30 -5.72
CA ARG A 21 -2.97 38.88 -5.40
C ARG A 21 -3.11 38.88 -3.89
N VAL A 22 -4.29 38.63 -3.40
CA VAL A 22 -4.51 38.22 -2.01
C VAL A 22 -3.67 36.97 -1.91
N GLY A 23 -2.45 37.13 -1.48
CA GLY A 23 -1.60 36.03 -1.07
C GLY A 23 -2.39 35.38 0.04
N ALA A 24 -3.03 34.25 -0.24
CA ALA A 24 -3.56 33.43 0.80
C ALA A 24 -2.38 33.26 1.77
N ALA A 25 -2.47 33.96 2.91
CA ALA A 25 -1.52 33.77 4.00
C ALA A 25 -1.58 32.25 4.26
N ARG A 26 -0.57 31.51 3.82
CA ARG A 26 -0.44 30.10 4.14
C ARG A 26 -0.25 30.07 5.65
N GLY A 27 -1.37 29.91 6.36
CA GLY A 27 -1.36 29.72 7.80
C GLY A 27 -0.35 28.62 8.12
N ARG A 28 0.37 28.75 9.24
CA ARG A 28 1.23 27.65 9.70
C ARG A 28 0.37 26.42 9.84
N THR A 29 0.80 25.29 9.29
CA THR A 29 0.13 24.00 9.50
C THR A 29 0.03 23.76 11.01
N PRO A 30 -1.19 23.54 11.56
CA PRO A 30 -1.36 23.31 12.98
C PRO A 30 -0.56 22.08 13.42
N TYR A 31 -0.01 22.16 14.62
CA TYR A 31 0.77 21.09 15.22
C TYR A 31 -0.02 20.52 16.40
N GLY A 32 -0.20 19.20 16.45
CA GLY A 32 -0.91 18.51 17.51
C GLY A 32 -2.23 17.88 17.07
N GLY A 33 -2.93 17.31 18.03
CA GLY A 33 -4.19 16.61 17.83
C GLY A 33 -4.02 15.13 17.55
N ARG A 34 -5.14 14.40 17.65
CA ARG A 34 -5.21 12.95 17.45
C ARG A 34 -6.28 12.62 16.42
N ILE A 35 -6.11 11.55 15.70
CA ILE A 35 -7.13 10.97 14.81
C ILE A 35 -7.46 9.58 15.31
N LEU A 36 -8.76 9.27 15.38
CA LEU A 36 -9.26 7.93 15.68
C LEU A 36 -9.90 7.33 14.43
N LEU A 37 -9.55 6.10 14.12
CA LEU A 37 -10.14 5.34 13.02
C LEU A 37 -10.18 3.84 13.33
N HIS A 38 -11.09 3.13 12.69
CA HIS A 38 -11.09 1.67 12.65
C HIS A 38 -10.50 1.18 11.32
N ALA A 39 -9.70 0.11 11.38
CA ALA A 39 -9.16 -0.57 10.20
C ALA A 39 -9.63 -2.03 10.17
N PRO A 40 -10.03 -2.55 8.99
CA PRO A 40 -10.63 -3.88 8.88
C PRO A 40 -9.61 -5.00 8.67
N TRP A 41 -8.33 -4.68 8.57
CA TRP A 41 -7.24 -5.64 8.44
C TRP A 41 -6.56 -5.93 9.79
N PRO A 42 -5.72 -6.97 9.85
CA PRO A 42 -4.94 -7.28 11.06
C PRO A 42 -4.02 -6.12 11.47
N LEU A 43 -3.96 -5.85 12.77
CA LEU A 43 -3.15 -4.78 13.36
C LEU A 43 -2.15 -5.32 14.41
N ASN A 44 -1.91 -6.62 14.42
CA ASN A 44 -1.04 -7.31 15.37
C ASN A 44 0.42 -7.40 14.93
N ALA A 45 0.70 -7.01 13.70
CA ALA A 45 2.04 -6.96 13.11
C ALA A 45 2.06 -5.99 11.93
N ILE A 46 3.23 -5.38 11.64
CA ILE A 46 3.46 -4.58 10.43
C ILE A 46 4.82 -4.94 9.85
N ASP A 47 4.85 -5.49 8.65
CA ASP A 47 6.08 -5.82 7.94
C ASP A 47 6.13 -5.11 6.57
N PRO A 48 6.99 -4.07 6.41
CA PRO A 48 7.09 -3.35 5.14
C PRO A 48 7.61 -4.23 3.99
N HIS A 49 8.27 -5.34 4.27
CA HIS A 49 8.83 -6.25 3.26
C HIS A 49 7.84 -7.32 2.76
N ARG A 50 6.57 -7.27 3.20
CA ARG A 50 5.52 -8.21 2.82
C ARG A 50 4.52 -7.57 1.84
N VAL A 51 4.22 -8.28 0.76
CA VAL A 51 3.25 -7.85 -0.26
C VAL A 51 1.81 -8.02 0.20
N ASP A 52 1.58 -8.88 1.18
CA ASP A 52 0.27 -9.21 1.76
C ASP A 52 -0.04 -8.45 3.07
N ASP A 53 0.80 -7.48 3.45
CA ASP A 53 0.59 -6.67 4.66
C ASP A 53 -0.15 -5.37 4.34
N MET A 54 -1.46 -5.34 4.66
CA MET A 54 -2.31 -4.18 4.41
C MET A 54 -2.09 -3.05 5.42
N ALA A 55 -1.65 -3.35 6.65
CA ALA A 55 -1.26 -2.32 7.60
C ALA A 55 0.00 -1.57 7.11
N ALA A 56 0.97 -2.31 6.53
CA ALA A 56 2.12 -1.70 5.87
C ALA A 56 1.73 -0.94 4.58
N ALA A 57 0.71 -1.39 3.84
CA ALA A 57 0.21 -0.64 2.68
C ALA A 57 -0.40 0.71 3.06
N PHE A 58 -0.99 0.80 4.26
CA PHE A 58 -1.72 1.98 4.72
C PHE A 58 -0.86 2.94 5.55
N PHE A 59 -0.02 2.41 6.43
CA PHE A 59 0.77 3.22 7.36
C PHE A 59 2.28 3.14 7.10
N GLY A 60 2.72 2.24 6.21
CA GLY A 60 4.14 1.92 6.04
C GLY A 60 5.00 3.13 5.72
N ASP A 61 4.54 4.02 4.83
CA ASP A 61 5.29 5.22 4.43
C ASP A 61 5.51 6.21 5.59
N ALA A 62 4.66 6.18 6.61
CA ALA A 62 4.81 7.01 7.81
C ALA A 62 5.67 6.36 8.92
N LEU A 63 5.89 5.06 8.84
CA LEU A 63 6.67 4.30 9.83
C LEU A 63 8.08 3.99 9.34
N PHE A 64 8.23 3.70 8.04
CA PHE A 64 9.46 3.19 7.46
C PHE A 64 9.84 4.01 6.24
N GLU A 65 11.04 4.55 6.24
CA GLU A 65 11.59 5.26 5.09
C GLU A 65 12.52 4.37 4.28
N THR A 66 12.71 4.77 3.04
CA THR A 66 13.58 4.12 2.06
C THR A 66 14.82 4.96 1.80
N LEU A 67 15.81 4.44 1.08
CA LEU A 67 17.00 5.24 0.73
C LEU A 67 16.66 6.42 -0.18
N TYR A 68 15.67 6.25 -1.03
CA TYR A 68 15.12 7.30 -1.90
C TYR A 68 13.61 7.35 -1.74
N ALA A 69 13.04 8.52 -1.75
CA ALA A 69 11.61 8.76 -1.70
C ALA A 69 11.08 9.25 -3.05
N ARG A 70 9.79 9.37 -3.16
CA ARG A 70 9.13 10.03 -4.29
C ARG A 70 8.57 11.37 -3.82
N ASP A 71 8.77 12.44 -4.58
CA ASP A 71 8.17 13.74 -4.30
C ASP A 71 6.76 13.87 -4.90
N ALA A 72 6.12 15.02 -4.66
CA ALA A 72 4.78 15.29 -5.14
C ALA A 72 4.69 15.33 -6.69
N ASP A 73 5.78 15.67 -7.36
CA ASP A 73 5.86 15.72 -8.83
C ASP A 73 6.19 14.35 -9.43
N GLY A 74 6.41 13.36 -8.57
CA GLY A 74 6.69 11.99 -8.95
C GLY A 74 8.17 11.70 -9.25
N ALA A 75 9.06 12.64 -9.00
CA ALA A 75 10.50 12.44 -9.11
C ALA A 75 11.04 11.65 -7.91
N PHE A 76 12.12 10.91 -8.12
CA PHE A 76 12.83 10.24 -7.04
C PHE A 76 13.89 11.18 -6.46
N ILE A 77 13.86 11.34 -5.13
CA ILE A 77 14.75 12.21 -4.38
C ILE A 77 15.45 11.42 -3.26
N PRO A 78 16.65 11.83 -2.82
CA PRO A 78 17.28 11.26 -1.64
C PRO A 78 16.40 11.40 -0.39
N SER A 79 16.34 10.35 0.44
CA SER A 79 15.63 10.32 1.74
C SER A 79 16.58 9.95 2.85
N LEU A 80 16.88 8.66 3.07
CA LEU A 80 17.93 8.23 3.99
C LEU A 80 19.33 8.28 3.36
N ALA A 81 19.42 8.32 2.03
CA ALA A 81 20.67 8.64 1.33
C ALA A 81 20.99 10.13 1.46
N GLU A 82 22.27 10.47 1.55
CA GLU A 82 22.75 11.85 1.60
C GLU A 82 22.58 12.58 0.25
N GLY A 83 22.63 11.83 -0.86
CA GLY A 83 22.51 12.35 -2.22
C GLY A 83 22.26 11.24 -3.23
N ASP A 84 22.39 11.61 -4.53
CA ASP A 84 22.30 10.66 -5.62
C ASP A 84 23.45 9.63 -5.60
N PRO A 85 23.23 8.43 -6.19
CA PRO A 85 24.29 7.43 -6.30
C PRO A 85 25.49 7.98 -7.07
N GLN A 86 26.68 7.91 -6.50
CA GLN A 86 27.92 8.41 -7.10
C GLN A 86 28.57 7.29 -7.95
N PRO A 87 28.82 7.52 -9.24
CA PRO A 87 29.54 6.56 -10.08
C PRO A 87 30.99 6.39 -9.62
N ASP A 88 31.46 5.13 -9.53
CA ASP A 88 32.84 4.77 -9.26
C ASP A 88 33.21 3.57 -10.15
N GLY A 89 33.72 3.84 -11.34
CA GLY A 89 34.03 2.84 -12.35
C GLY A 89 32.79 2.05 -12.82
N ALA A 90 32.73 0.79 -12.44
CA ALA A 90 31.61 -0.12 -12.75
C ALA A 90 30.59 -0.23 -11.61
N THR A 91 30.74 0.59 -10.57
CA THR A 91 29.91 0.55 -9.38
C THR A 91 29.21 1.88 -9.14
N LEU A 92 28.19 1.85 -8.28
CA LEU A 92 27.49 2.99 -7.73
C LEU A 92 27.63 3.01 -6.21
N ARG A 93 27.98 4.16 -5.67
CA ARG A 93 28.21 4.36 -4.23
C ARG A 93 27.07 5.19 -3.65
N ILE A 94 26.55 4.79 -2.50
CA ILE A 94 25.49 5.51 -1.78
C ILE A 94 25.98 5.76 -0.35
N THR A 95 26.12 7.03 -0.01
CA THR A 95 26.38 7.49 1.37
C THR A 95 25.05 7.71 2.09
N LEU A 96 24.97 7.31 3.35
CA LEU A 96 23.81 7.58 4.19
C LEU A 96 24.03 8.89 4.95
N ARG A 97 22.95 9.61 5.22
CA ARG A 97 22.96 10.74 6.14
C ARG A 97 23.45 10.28 7.51
N SER A 98 24.22 11.11 8.18
CA SER A 98 24.90 10.76 9.44
C SER A 98 24.01 10.87 10.68
N ASP A 99 22.89 11.58 10.58
CA ASP A 99 21.98 11.94 11.68
C ASP A 99 20.83 10.96 11.89
N ILE A 100 20.70 9.94 11.04
CA ILE A 100 19.52 9.07 11.02
C ILE A 100 19.53 8.06 12.16
N ARG A 101 18.35 7.94 12.80
CA ARG A 101 18.09 6.93 13.83
C ARG A 101 16.75 6.24 13.60
N PHE A 102 16.66 4.98 13.99
CA PHE A 102 15.39 4.31 14.22
C PHE A 102 14.64 4.95 15.40
N ALA A 103 13.33 4.82 15.46
CA ALA A 103 12.51 5.41 16.52
C ALA A 103 12.90 4.95 17.93
N ALA A 104 13.42 3.72 18.06
CA ALA A 104 14.01 3.20 19.30
C ALA A 104 15.39 3.81 19.64
N GLY A 105 15.93 4.72 18.80
CA GLY A 105 17.16 5.46 19.06
C GLY A 105 18.45 4.88 18.46
N ALA A 106 18.42 3.64 17.95
CA ALA A 106 19.58 3.02 17.30
C ALA A 106 19.95 3.77 16.00
N ARG A 107 21.23 3.92 15.73
CA ARG A 107 21.72 4.60 14.51
C ARG A 107 21.50 3.75 13.27
N VAL A 108 21.09 4.39 12.16
CA VAL A 108 21.06 3.77 10.84
C VAL A 108 22.41 3.98 10.16
N ASP A 109 23.12 2.90 9.91
CA ASP A 109 24.40 2.90 9.20
C ASP A 109 24.34 2.00 7.95
N ALA A 110 25.40 1.97 7.18
CA ALA A 110 25.50 1.14 5.97
C ALA A 110 25.28 -0.35 6.26
N ARG A 111 25.63 -0.85 7.46
CA ARG A 111 25.41 -2.24 7.86
C ARG A 111 23.93 -2.52 8.08
N ALA A 112 23.24 -1.63 8.80
CA ALA A 112 21.80 -1.74 8.99
C ALA A 112 21.05 -1.68 7.66
N ALA A 113 21.41 -0.74 6.78
CA ALA A 113 20.80 -0.62 5.46
C ALA A 113 21.04 -1.85 4.57
N ALA A 114 22.28 -2.37 4.51
CA ALA A 114 22.58 -3.59 3.75
C ALA A 114 21.84 -4.81 4.31
N ALA A 115 21.75 -4.97 5.63
CA ALA A 115 21.01 -6.05 6.27
C ALA A 115 19.50 -5.95 5.98
N SER A 116 18.93 -4.73 5.98
CA SER A 116 17.53 -4.49 5.63
C SER A 116 17.24 -4.82 4.16
N ILE A 117 18.10 -4.41 3.22
CA ILE A 117 17.97 -4.76 1.80
C ILE A 117 18.07 -6.28 1.60
N ALA A 118 18.97 -6.95 2.31
CA ALA A 118 19.09 -8.41 2.28
C ALA A 118 17.82 -9.08 2.81
N ARG A 119 17.24 -8.57 3.92
CA ARG A 119 15.96 -9.04 4.45
C ARG A 119 14.82 -8.83 3.45
N ALA A 120 14.72 -7.65 2.86
CA ALA A 120 13.70 -7.35 1.86
C ALA A 120 13.78 -8.35 0.69
N ARG A 121 14.98 -8.66 0.22
CA ARG A 121 15.22 -9.66 -0.83
C ARG A 121 14.86 -11.08 -0.40
N ALA A 122 15.08 -11.44 0.86
CA ALA A 122 14.67 -12.74 1.40
C ALA A 122 13.15 -12.88 1.61
N HIS A 123 12.44 -11.77 1.56
CA HIS A 123 10.98 -11.69 1.56
C HIS A 123 10.44 -11.33 0.15
N ASP A 124 9.45 -10.48 0.06
CA ASP A 124 8.70 -10.27 -1.19
C ASP A 124 9.34 -9.25 -2.15
N ALA A 125 10.49 -8.65 -1.80
CA ALA A 125 11.20 -7.74 -2.70
C ALA A 125 12.16 -8.43 -3.69
N ALA A 126 12.30 -9.76 -3.65
CA ALA A 126 13.24 -10.50 -4.50
C ALA A 126 13.07 -10.18 -5.99
N ALA A 127 11.83 -10.21 -6.47
CA ALA A 127 11.53 -9.92 -7.87
C ALA A 127 11.81 -8.46 -8.25
N TRP A 128 11.45 -7.52 -7.39
CA TRP A 128 11.70 -6.09 -7.60
C TRP A 128 13.18 -5.75 -7.65
N LEU A 129 13.98 -6.45 -6.84
CA LEU A 129 15.43 -6.30 -6.76
C LEU A 129 16.21 -7.28 -7.67
N ALA A 130 15.55 -7.95 -8.61
CA ALA A 130 16.16 -9.02 -9.43
C ALA A 130 17.42 -8.60 -10.19
N ASP A 131 17.43 -7.34 -10.68
CA ASP A 131 18.56 -6.79 -11.44
C ASP A 131 19.43 -5.81 -10.61
N VAL A 132 19.15 -5.68 -9.32
CA VAL A 132 19.95 -4.87 -8.40
C VAL A 132 20.84 -5.81 -7.61
N PRO A 133 22.17 -5.77 -7.74
CA PRO A 133 23.05 -6.62 -6.99
C PRO A 133 22.97 -6.32 -5.48
N ALA A 134 23.29 -7.30 -4.64
CA ALA A 134 23.44 -7.05 -3.21
C ALA A 134 24.58 -6.03 -2.98
N PRO A 135 24.37 -5.03 -2.12
CA PRO A 135 25.45 -4.10 -1.81
C PRO A 135 26.54 -4.77 -0.97
N HIS A 136 27.78 -4.37 -1.18
CA HIS A 136 28.85 -4.55 -0.22
C HIS A 136 29.16 -3.20 0.48
N ILE A 137 29.86 -3.26 1.59
CA ILE A 137 30.19 -2.06 2.37
C ILE A 137 31.68 -1.77 2.22
N ASP A 138 31.99 -0.58 1.76
CA ASP A 138 33.34 -0.05 1.71
C ASP A 138 33.40 1.27 2.49
N LYS A 139 34.21 1.31 3.57
CA LYS A 139 34.43 2.48 4.45
C LYS A 139 33.13 3.15 4.91
N GLY A 140 32.08 2.35 5.21
CA GLY A 140 30.80 2.86 5.70
C GLY A 140 29.84 3.34 4.58
N VAL A 141 30.15 3.09 3.32
CA VAL A 141 29.36 3.43 2.14
C VAL A 141 28.79 2.15 1.53
N LEU A 142 27.56 2.19 1.03
CA LEU A 142 26.96 1.09 0.27
C LEU A 142 27.48 1.15 -1.16
N VAL A 143 27.99 0.03 -1.68
CA VAL A 143 28.53 -0.08 -3.03
C VAL A 143 27.76 -1.17 -3.80
N PHE A 144 27.19 -0.80 -4.94
CA PHE A 144 26.44 -1.67 -5.82
C PHE A 144 27.20 -1.91 -7.12
N ALA A 145 27.41 -3.17 -7.51
CA ALA A 145 28.11 -3.57 -8.76
C ALA A 145 27.20 -3.37 -10.00
N MET A 146 26.79 -2.13 -10.25
CA MET A 146 25.97 -1.74 -11.40
C MET A 146 26.24 -0.29 -11.82
N ARG A 147 25.80 0.07 -13.06
CA ARG A 147 26.02 1.42 -13.63
C ARG A 147 24.74 2.24 -13.80
N ASP A 148 23.57 1.59 -13.77
CA ASP A 148 22.29 2.27 -13.97
C ASP A 148 21.79 2.87 -12.65
N ALA A 149 22.12 4.14 -12.42
CA ALA A 149 21.72 4.89 -11.24
C ALA A 149 20.20 5.08 -11.16
N ARG A 150 19.51 5.29 -12.30
CA ARG A 150 18.05 5.49 -12.30
C ARG A 150 17.32 4.23 -11.84
N ARG A 151 17.76 3.07 -12.34
CA ARG A 151 17.22 1.78 -11.93
C ARG A 151 17.48 1.50 -10.46
N LEU A 152 18.69 1.79 -9.96
CA LEU A 152 19.04 1.63 -8.56
C LEU A 152 18.15 2.49 -7.66
N VAL A 153 18.05 3.80 -7.96
CA VAL A 153 17.22 4.74 -7.21
C VAL A 153 15.75 4.29 -7.18
N ARG A 154 15.19 3.94 -8.34
CA ARG A 154 13.81 3.43 -8.43
C ARG A 154 13.60 2.16 -7.60
N ALA A 155 14.55 1.26 -7.63
CA ALA A 155 14.45 0.01 -6.88
C ALA A 155 14.50 0.24 -5.36
N LEU A 156 15.42 1.11 -4.90
CA LEU A 156 15.63 1.44 -3.49
C LEU A 156 14.60 2.45 -2.94
N ALA A 157 13.74 2.99 -3.77
CA ALA A 157 12.60 3.81 -3.36
C ALA A 157 11.32 2.98 -3.09
N SER A 158 11.29 1.70 -3.46
CA SER A 158 10.11 0.85 -3.23
C SER A 158 9.79 0.70 -1.74
N PRO A 159 8.53 0.84 -1.31
CA PRO A 159 8.10 0.56 0.06
C PRO A 159 8.46 -0.84 0.56
N LEU A 160 8.60 -1.83 -0.35
CA LEU A 160 9.10 -3.17 0.00
C LEU A 160 10.61 -3.20 0.33
N VAL A 161 11.34 -2.11 0.10
CA VAL A 161 12.78 -2.00 0.37
C VAL A 161 13.03 -0.96 1.47
N ALA A 162 12.04 -0.71 2.30
CA ALA A 162 12.12 0.16 3.45
C ALA A 162 13.24 -0.27 4.40
N ILE A 163 13.89 0.68 5.06
CA ILE A 163 14.99 0.38 5.97
C ILE A 163 14.45 0.07 7.37
N VAL A 164 14.74 -1.13 7.84
CA VAL A 164 14.36 -1.63 9.16
C VAL A 164 15.61 -2.07 9.94
N PRO A 165 15.57 -2.12 11.29
CA PRO A 165 16.72 -2.54 12.07
C PRO A 165 17.11 -4.00 11.82
N PRO A 166 18.38 -4.40 12.05
CA PRO A 166 18.84 -5.78 11.78
C PRO A 166 18.08 -6.88 12.53
N ARG A 167 17.48 -6.55 13.68
CA ARG A 167 16.65 -7.46 14.48
C ARG A 167 15.19 -7.05 14.42
N PHE A 168 14.71 -6.71 13.23
CA PHE A 168 13.33 -6.29 13.04
C PHE A 168 12.34 -7.41 13.39
N ALA A 169 11.32 -7.05 14.18
CA ALA A 169 10.21 -7.91 14.56
C ALA A 169 8.89 -7.23 14.17
N PRO A 170 8.05 -7.87 13.33
CA PRO A 170 6.80 -7.26 12.84
C PRO A 170 5.78 -6.94 13.95
N ASP A 171 5.81 -7.64 15.07
CA ASP A 171 4.98 -7.40 16.26
C ASP A 171 5.51 -6.25 17.15
N ARG A 172 6.73 -5.80 16.92
CA ARG A 172 7.35 -4.62 17.55
C ARG A 172 8.09 -3.80 16.49
N PRO A 173 7.34 -3.26 15.52
CA PRO A 173 7.94 -2.60 14.38
C PRO A 173 8.67 -1.32 14.79
N ASP A 174 9.88 -1.15 14.25
CA ASP A 174 10.73 0.02 14.45
C ASP A 174 11.23 0.52 13.10
N GLY A 175 11.14 1.81 12.86
CA GLY A 175 11.51 2.46 11.61
C GLY A 175 12.01 3.88 11.82
N THR A 176 12.25 4.60 10.74
CA THR A 176 12.83 5.95 10.75
C THR A 176 11.82 7.06 10.49
N GLY A 177 10.57 6.70 10.16
CA GLY A 177 9.53 7.59 9.67
C GLY A 177 8.96 8.57 10.71
N PRO A 178 8.11 9.49 10.27
CA PRO A 178 7.51 10.55 11.09
C PRO A 178 6.64 10.06 12.24
N LEU A 179 6.17 8.83 12.19
CA LEU A 179 5.42 8.18 13.25
C LEU A 179 6.18 6.92 13.75
N ARG A 180 6.00 6.60 15.00
CA ARG A 180 6.37 5.31 15.62
C ARG A 180 5.10 4.58 16.05
N VAL A 181 5.11 3.27 16.04
CA VAL A 181 3.93 2.47 16.35
C VAL A 181 4.12 1.64 17.61
N GLU A 182 3.05 1.53 18.38
CA GLU A 182 2.89 0.61 19.50
C GLU A 182 1.68 -0.29 19.23
N ILE A 183 1.92 -1.59 19.12
CA ILE A 183 0.87 -2.58 18.90
C ILE A 183 0.24 -2.92 20.23
N GLN A 184 -1.10 -2.92 20.29
CA GLN A 184 -1.92 -3.17 21.46
C GLN A 184 -2.92 -4.29 21.17
N ALA A 185 -3.55 -4.84 22.21
CA ALA A 185 -4.52 -5.94 22.06
C ALA A 185 -5.73 -5.58 21.17
N ALA A 186 -6.19 -4.31 21.22
CA ALA A 186 -7.35 -3.84 20.47
C ALA A 186 -7.01 -3.12 19.14
N GLY A 187 -5.73 -3.00 18.80
CA GLY A 187 -5.30 -2.26 17.64
C GLY A 187 -3.87 -1.74 17.76
N MET A 188 -3.61 -0.50 17.37
CA MET A 188 -2.30 0.12 17.50
C MET A 188 -2.41 1.63 17.70
N VAL A 189 -1.39 2.23 18.27
CA VAL A 189 -1.22 3.67 18.39
C VAL A 189 0.01 4.08 17.60
N LEU A 190 -0.17 4.96 16.62
CA LEU A 190 0.93 5.61 15.91
C LEU A 190 1.15 6.96 16.57
N SER A 191 2.29 7.18 17.20
CA SER A 191 2.63 8.43 17.87
C SER A 191 3.78 9.14 17.14
N ARG A 192 3.82 10.47 17.27
CA ARG A 192 4.86 11.29 16.66
C ARG A 192 6.25 10.79 17.02
N ASN A 193 7.10 10.64 16.01
CA ASN A 193 8.52 10.35 16.17
C ASN A 193 9.33 11.66 16.11
N GLY A 194 9.81 12.13 17.25
CA GLY A 194 10.56 13.40 17.34
C GLY A 194 11.96 13.35 16.70
N ILE A 195 12.46 12.16 16.36
CA ILE A 195 13.79 11.94 15.75
C ILE A 195 13.68 11.36 14.33
N ALA A 196 12.52 11.50 13.69
CA ALA A 196 12.27 11.01 12.34
C ALA A 196 13.25 11.65 11.32
N ALA A 197 13.70 10.86 10.35
CA ALA A 197 14.67 11.32 9.36
C ALA A 197 14.08 12.39 8.41
N SER A 198 12.81 12.30 8.05
CA SER A 198 12.08 13.31 7.26
C SER A 198 11.46 14.44 8.09
N GLY A 199 11.61 14.39 9.41
CA GLY A 199 10.96 15.28 10.36
C GLY A 199 9.72 14.66 11.00
N PRO A 200 9.29 15.20 12.16
CA PRO A 200 8.18 14.63 12.92
C PRO A 200 6.83 14.92 12.26
N ALA A 201 5.86 14.02 12.46
CA ALA A 201 4.48 14.20 12.01
C ALA A 201 3.82 15.43 12.63
N PHE A 202 2.83 16.04 11.95
CA PHE A 202 2.04 17.15 12.49
C PHE A 202 1.09 16.70 13.61
N LEU A 203 0.50 15.50 13.48
CA LEU A 203 -0.35 14.92 14.53
C LEU A 203 0.47 14.46 15.74
N ASP A 204 -0.12 14.48 16.93
CA ASP A 204 0.45 13.84 18.12
C ASP A 204 0.36 12.33 18.03
N ALA A 205 -0.79 11.84 17.57
CA ALA A 205 -1.00 10.42 17.37
C ALA A 205 -2.18 10.10 16.43
N ILE A 206 -2.19 8.84 15.96
CA ILE A 206 -3.29 8.20 15.27
C ILE A 206 -3.63 6.93 16.06
N ASP A 207 -4.85 6.88 16.60
CA ASP A 207 -5.38 5.70 17.29
C ASP A 207 -6.09 4.83 16.26
N VAL A 208 -5.57 3.66 16.01
CA VAL A 208 -6.11 2.71 15.05
C VAL A 208 -6.69 1.52 15.79
N ARG A 209 -7.98 1.34 15.73
CA ARG A 209 -8.69 0.21 16.33
C ARG A 209 -9.00 -0.84 15.28
N ARG A 210 -9.04 -2.09 15.68
CA ARG A 210 -9.50 -3.15 14.79
C ARG A 210 -11.02 -3.09 14.69
N ALA A 211 -11.53 -2.99 13.49
CA ALA A 211 -12.96 -3.10 13.23
C ALA A 211 -13.44 -4.52 13.55
N ALA A 212 -14.52 -4.63 14.33
CA ALA A 212 -15.17 -5.91 14.59
C ALA A 212 -15.87 -6.42 13.30
N ASP A 213 -16.52 -5.50 12.61
CA ASP A 213 -17.14 -5.67 11.30
C ASP A 213 -17.26 -4.30 10.61
N LEU A 214 -17.61 -4.32 9.32
CA LEU A 214 -17.72 -3.08 8.55
C LEU A 214 -18.88 -2.20 9.02
N VAL A 215 -20.00 -2.77 9.43
CA VAL A 215 -21.19 -2.03 9.85
C VAL A 215 -20.92 -1.26 11.13
N THR A 216 -20.21 -1.87 12.08
CA THR A 216 -19.83 -1.21 13.35
C THR A 216 -18.89 -0.04 13.09
N SER A 217 -17.85 -0.23 12.28
CA SER A 217 -16.93 0.84 11.90
C SER A 217 -17.65 2.03 11.24
N LEU A 218 -18.65 1.75 10.42
CA LEU A 218 -19.48 2.75 9.78
C LEU A 218 -20.29 3.57 10.77
N ARG A 219 -20.97 2.91 11.70
CA ARG A 219 -21.76 3.56 12.75
C ARG A 219 -20.90 4.44 13.66
N ASP A 220 -19.69 4.01 13.96
CA ASP A 220 -18.75 4.78 14.77
C ASP A 220 -18.35 6.08 14.08
N PHE A 221 -18.18 6.06 12.76
CA PHE A 221 -17.95 7.28 12.00
C PHE A 221 -19.21 8.17 11.93
N GLU A 222 -20.37 7.62 11.62
CA GLU A 222 -21.64 8.35 11.53
C GLU A 222 -22.02 9.03 12.85
N SER A 223 -21.81 8.35 13.97
CA SER A 223 -22.04 8.89 15.31
C SER A 223 -21.00 9.93 15.75
N GLY A 224 -19.87 10.02 15.05
CA GLY A 224 -18.76 10.88 15.38
C GLY A 224 -17.80 10.32 16.42
N ALA A 225 -17.91 9.05 16.75
CA ALA A 225 -16.94 8.33 17.59
C ALA A 225 -15.58 8.19 16.86
N ASP A 226 -15.61 8.04 15.53
CA ASP A 226 -14.42 8.02 14.68
C ASP A 226 -14.27 9.30 13.87
N ASP A 227 -13.02 9.67 13.61
CA ASP A 227 -12.66 10.80 12.73
C ASP A 227 -12.65 10.43 11.25
N MET A 228 -12.51 9.15 10.96
CA MET A 228 -12.50 8.62 9.59
C MET A 228 -13.39 7.39 9.49
N GLY A 229 -14.30 7.42 8.53
CA GLY A 229 -15.07 6.26 8.09
C GLY A 229 -14.46 5.74 6.81
N TRP A 230 -13.80 4.57 6.90
CA TRP A 230 -13.29 3.88 5.73
C TRP A 230 -14.14 2.67 5.44
N LEU A 231 -14.75 2.67 4.27
CA LEU A 231 -15.55 1.54 3.81
C LEU A 231 -15.66 1.54 2.31
N GLY A 232 -15.89 0.35 1.79
CA GLY A 232 -16.28 0.15 0.41
C GLY A 232 -17.31 1.20 0.00
N SER A 233 -17.26 1.64 -1.23
CA SER A 233 -18.08 2.69 -1.79
C SER A 233 -19.55 2.52 -1.42
N PHE A 234 -20.19 3.60 -0.97
CA PHE A 234 -21.65 3.78 -0.89
C PHE A 234 -22.39 3.28 0.35
N LEU A 235 -21.73 2.93 1.43
CA LEU A 235 -22.43 2.35 2.59
C LEU A 235 -22.75 3.30 3.73
N HIS A 236 -22.38 4.55 3.68
CA HIS A 236 -22.64 5.46 4.77
C HIS A 236 -23.52 6.63 4.38
N ASP A 237 -24.42 6.99 5.25
CA ASP A 237 -25.07 8.29 5.22
C ASP A 237 -24.04 9.38 5.58
N PRO A 238 -24.03 10.51 4.87
CA PRO A 238 -23.04 11.55 5.15
C PRO A 238 -23.24 12.09 6.56
N ARG A 239 -22.27 11.88 7.43
CA ARG A 239 -22.22 12.60 8.72
C ARG A 239 -22.27 14.09 8.46
N PRO A 240 -23.11 14.88 9.15
CA PRO A 240 -23.18 16.32 8.96
C PRO A 240 -21.80 16.99 9.06
N GLY A 241 -21.43 17.75 8.03
CA GLY A 241 -20.15 18.44 7.93
C GLY A 241 -18.96 17.55 7.55
N ALA A 242 -19.13 16.25 7.41
CA ALA A 242 -18.07 15.35 6.93
C ALA A 242 -17.63 15.73 5.52
N LYS A 243 -16.33 15.52 5.24
CA LYS A 243 -15.75 15.68 3.91
C LYS A 243 -15.36 14.32 3.34
N SER A 244 -15.61 14.13 2.06
CA SER A 244 -15.12 12.93 1.37
C SER A 244 -13.61 12.93 1.23
N PHE A 245 -13.01 11.75 1.14
CA PHE A 245 -11.64 11.56 0.69
C PHE A 245 -11.57 10.35 -0.24
N ASP A 246 -10.62 10.38 -1.16
CA ASP A 246 -10.25 9.26 -2.03
C ASP A 246 -8.72 9.24 -2.11
N ALA A 247 -8.13 8.23 -1.52
CA ALA A 247 -6.68 8.01 -1.50
C ALA A 247 -6.26 6.85 -2.43
N GLY A 248 -7.14 6.44 -3.33
CA GLY A 248 -6.86 5.45 -4.38
C GLY A 248 -6.76 4.01 -3.88
N VAL A 249 -6.29 3.15 -4.78
CA VAL A 249 -6.17 1.69 -4.56
C VAL A 249 -4.87 1.38 -3.82
N ILE A 250 -4.99 0.81 -2.62
CA ILE A 250 -3.84 0.39 -1.80
C ILE A 250 -3.50 -1.10 -1.94
N GLY A 251 -4.42 -1.88 -2.50
CA GLY A 251 -4.24 -3.32 -2.70
C GLY A 251 -5.41 -3.97 -3.40
N TRP A 252 -5.36 -5.29 -3.45
CA TRP A 252 -6.40 -6.14 -4.03
C TRP A 252 -6.71 -7.29 -3.10
N ALA A 253 -7.99 -7.66 -3.01
CA ALA A 253 -8.41 -8.99 -2.58
C ALA A 253 -8.20 -9.94 -3.75
N ILE A 254 -7.48 -11.04 -3.52
CA ILE A 254 -7.10 -12.00 -4.55
C ILE A 254 -7.58 -13.41 -4.19
N LEU A 255 -8.18 -14.10 -5.17
CA LEU A 255 -8.46 -15.53 -5.10
C LEU A 255 -7.24 -16.29 -5.62
N ARG A 256 -6.84 -17.36 -4.94
CA ARG A 256 -5.74 -18.26 -5.34
C ARG A 256 -6.29 -19.66 -5.58
N THR A 257 -5.73 -20.35 -6.56
CA THR A 257 -5.86 -21.81 -6.73
C THR A 257 -4.60 -22.50 -6.23
N GLY A 258 -4.76 -23.70 -5.71
CA GLY A 258 -3.68 -24.48 -5.12
C GLY A 258 -3.72 -25.96 -5.50
N ARG A 259 -2.73 -26.73 -5.03
CA ARG A 259 -2.47 -28.12 -5.44
C ARG A 259 -3.56 -29.10 -5.01
N ASP A 260 -4.34 -28.79 -3.97
CA ASP A 260 -5.39 -29.68 -3.48
C ASP A 260 -6.61 -29.70 -4.43
N ALA A 261 -6.62 -28.81 -5.43
CA ALA A 261 -7.54 -28.86 -6.56
C ALA A 261 -6.79 -28.82 -7.89
N ALA A 262 -6.01 -29.85 -8.16
CA ALA A 262 -5.03 -29.89 -9.25
C ALA A 262 -5.62 -29.52 -10.64
N ALA A 263 -6.87 -29.90 -10.93
CA ALA A 263 -7.56 -29.54 -12.19
C ALA A 263 -7.84 -28.02 -12.29
N ALA A 264 -7.98 -27.32 -11.18
CA ALA A 264 -8.20 -25.89 -11.11
C ALA A 264 -6.89 -25.10 -10.90
N ASP A 265 -5.77 -25.77 -10.56
CA ASP A 265 -4.47 -25.14 -10.35
C ASP A 265 -3.76 -24.83 -11.67
N THR A 266 -4.46 -24.13 -12.55
CA THR A 266 -3.96 -23.70 -13.87
C THR A 266 -4.01 -22.18 -14.00
N PRO A 267 -3.08 -21.58 -14.76
CA PRO A 267 -3.11 -20.15 -15.01
C PRO A 267 -4.46 -19.69 -15.59
N GLY A 268 -4.98 -18.59 -15.06
CA GLY A 268 -6.24 -17.98 -15.50
C GLY A 268 -7.51 -18.52 -14.82
N THR A 269 -7.47 -19.70 -14.22
CA THR A 269 -8.67 -20.28 -13.57
C THR A 269 -9.15 -19.42 -12.40
N ALA A 270 -8.25 -18.97 -11.52
CA ALA A 270 -8.62 -18.09 -10.42
C ALA A 270 -9.24 -16.78 -10.90
N GLN A 271 -8.73 -16.20 -12.01
CA GLN A 271 -9.31 -14.98 -12.58
C GLN A 271 -10.67 -15.26 -13.23
N ALA A 272 -10.83 -16.38 -13.93
CA ALA A 272 -12.13 -16.74 -14.51
C ALA A 272 -13.21 -16.94 -13.44
N LEU A 273 -12.86 -17.57 -12.31
CA LEU A 273 -13.72 -17.66 -11.13
C LEU A 273 -14.07 -16.28 -10.56
N ALA A 274 -13.07 -15.42 -10.38
CA ALA A 274 -13.28 -14.06 -9.86
C ALA A 274 -14.13 -13.19 -10.81
N ASP A 275 -13.94 -13.31 -12.12
CA ASP A 275 -14.70 -12.55 -13.13
C ASP A 275 -16.19 -12.93 -13.16
N GLY A 276 -16.56 -14.11 -12.70
CA GLY A 276 -17.94 -14.56 -12.67
C GLY A 276 -18.68 -14.27 -11.36
N ILE A 277 -18.05 -13.64 -10.36
CA ILE A 277 -18.72 -13.28 -9.12
C ILE A 277 -19.58 -12.03 -9.36
N PRO A 278 -20.89 -12.05 -9.02
CA PRO A 278 -21.74 -10.88 -9.15
C PRO A 278 -21.19 -9.71 -8.32
N HIS A 279 -21.01 -8.55 -8.96
CA HIS A 279 -20.47 -7.34 -8.30
C HIS A 279 -21.27 -6.99 -7.04
N ALA A 280 -22.59 -7.11 -7.10
CA ALA A 280 -23.49 -6.82 -5.97
C ALA A 280 -23.17 -7.65 -4.71
N ALA A 281 -22.65 -8.86 -4.88
CA ALA A 281 -22.27 -9.72 -3.73
C ALA A 281 -21.04 -9.20 -2.97
N LEU A 282 -20.20 -8.44 -3.64
CA LEU A 282 -18.92 -7.95 -3.08
C LEU A 282 -18.90 -6.43 -2.88
N ALA A 283 -19.83 -5.69 -3.46
CA ALA A 283 -19.84 -4.22 -3.47
C ALA A 283 -19.65 -3.56 -2.09
N PRO A 284 -20.17 -4.10 -0.98
CA PRO A 284 -19.93 -3.56 0.35
C PRO A 284 -18.50 -3.78 0.85
N LEU A 285 -17.78 -4.77 0.34
CA LEU A 285 -16.55 -5.29 0.93
C LEU A 285 -15.30 -4.83 0.19
N VAL A 286 -15.39 -4.77 -1.14
CA VAL A 286 -14.31 -4.34 -2.04
C VAL A 286 -14.92 -3.63 -3.23
N VAL A 287 -14.16 -2.75 -3.87
CA VAL A 287 -14.59 -2.17 -5.14
C VAL A 287 -14.45 -3.23 -6.21
N GLY A 288 -15.58 -3.81 -6.60
CA GLY A 288 -15.63 -4.82 -7.64
C GLY A 288 -15.29 -4.26 -9.02
N SER A 289 -15.11 -5.15 -9.97
CA SER A 289 -14.92 -4.75 -11.36
C SER A 289 -16.26 -4.40 -12.00
N PRO A 290 -16.33 -3.38 -12.87
CA PRO A 290 -17.49 -3.14 -13.71
C PRO A 290 -17.73 -4.22 -14.79
N TRP A 291 -16.87 -5.23 -14.86
CA TRP A 291 -16.88 -6.30 -15.86
C TRP A 291 -17.61 -7.56 -15.34
N ASP A 292 -18.83 -7.41 -14.89
CA ASP A 292 -19.72 -8.53 -14.59
C ASP A 292 -20.03 -9.29 -15.89
N GLN A 293 -19.19 -10.25 -16.22
CA GLN A 293 -19.42 -11.11 -17.39
C GLN A 293 -19.25 -12.58 -17.02
N GLY A 294 -20.29 -13.18 -16.56
CA GLY A 294 -20.37 -14.63 -16.46
C GLY A 294 -20.90 -15.16 -15.13
N SER A 295 -21.29 -16.41 -15.12
CA SER A 295 -21.55 -17.21 -13.94
C SER A 295 -20.26 -17.96 -13.59
N ALA A 296 -19.48 -17.49 -12.63
CA ALA A 296 -18.40 -18.30 -12.09
C ALA A 296 -18.96 -19.30 -11.11
N THR A 297 -19.02 -20.52 -11.56
CA THR A 297 -19.40 -21.63 -10.73
C THR A 297 -18.22 -22.54 -10.54
N TRP A 298 -18.01 -23.00 -9.32
CA TRP A 298 -17.07 -24.03 -9.05
C TRP A 298 -17.53 -25.36 -9.67
N THR A 299 -16.73 -25.95 -10.54
CA THR A 299 -17.03 -27.21 -11.24
C THR A 299 -16.15 -28.37 -10.76
N GLY A 300 -15.23 -28.12 -9.80
CA GLY A 300 -14.39 -29.13 -9.20
C GLY A 300 -15.12 -29.99 -8.15
N ALA A 301 -14.43 -30.93 -7.54
CA ALA A 301 -14.91 -31.61 -6.34
C ALA A 301 -15.23 -30.60 -5.23
N PRO A 302 -16.05 -30.95 -4.23
CA PRO A 302 -16.27 -30.10 -3.07
C PRO A 302 -14.95 -29.63 -2.49
N ALA A 303 -14.81 -28.33 -2.19
CA ALA A 303 -13.55 -27.71 -1.88
C ALA A 303 -13.67 -26.73 -0.70
N ASP A 304 -12.57 -26.55 0.02
CA ASP A 304 -12.47 -25.52 1.04
C ASP A 304 -11.83 -24.26 0.45
N LEU A 305 -12.47 -23.11 0.68
CA LEU A 305 -11.88 -21.80 0.48
C LEU A 305 -11.35 -21.34 1.84
N VAL A 306 -10.02 -21.35 1.97
CA VAL A 306 -9.37 -20.98 3.23
C VAL A 306 -9.12 -19.48 3.30
N VAL A 307 -9.28 -18.93 4.51
CA VAL A 307 -9.07 -17.51 4.80
C VAL A 307 -8.51 -17.35 6.22
N ARG A 308 -7.73 -16.30 6.45
CA ARG A 308 -7.21 -16.00 7.79
C ARG A 308 -8.33 -15.51 8.72
N ASP A 309 -8.30 -15.96 9.98
CA ASP A 309 -9.32 -15.68 11.00
C ASP A 309 -9.21 -14.27 11.60
N ASP A 310 -8.04 -13.64 11.53
CA ASP A 310 -7.75 -12.33 12.12
C ASP A 310 -8.10 -11.13 11.20
N ALA A 311 -8.71 -11.38 10.03
CA ALA A 311 -9.17 -10.38 9.07
C ALA A 311 -10.69 -10.50 8.82
N PRO A 312 -11.57 -10.01 9.70
CA PRO A 312 -13.02 -10.21 9.61
C PRO A 312 -13.61 -9.83 8.25
N TRP A 313 -13.22 -8.69 7.67
CA TRP A 313 -13.71 -8.26 6.36
C TRP A 313 -13.34 -9.25 5.24
N LEU A 314 -12.15 -9.86 5.30
CA LEU A 314 -11.73 -10.86 4.32
C LEU A 314 -12.51 -12.17 4.48
N VAL A 315 -12.89 -12.50 5.72
CA VAL A 315 -13.80 -13.63 6.00
C VAL A 315 -15.19 -13.37 5.39
N GLU A 316 -15.68 -12.12 5.45
CA GLU A 316 -16.95 -11.76 4.79
C GLU A 316 -16.83 -11.87 3.26
N VAL A 317 -15.73 -11.41 2.68
CA VAL A 317 -15.42 -11.62 1.24
C VAL A 317 -15.42 -13.10 0.90
N ALA A 318 -14.73 -13.93 1.71
CA ALA A 318 -14.68 -15.38 1.51
C ALA A 318 -16.06 -16.03 1.54
N ARG A 319 -16.92 -15.64 2.49
CA ARG A 319 -18.29 -16.15 2.58
C ARG A 319 -19.14 -15.77 1.36
N ALA A 320 -19.01 -14.54 0.89
CA ALA A 320 -19.69 -14.08 -0.31
C ALA A 320 -19.21 -14.86 -1.56
N LEU A 321 -17.92 -15.13 -1.67
CA LEU A 321 -17.35 -15.97 -2.73
C LEU A 321 -17.89 -17.39 -2.67
N CYS A 322 -17.88 -18.03 -1.50
CA CYS A 322 -18.39 -19.38 -1.32
C CYS A 322 -19.88 -19.46 -1.74
N ALA A 323 -20.69 -18.50 -1.30
CA ALA A 323 -22.12 -18.47 -1.67
C ALA A 323 -22.35 -18.29 -3.18
N ALA A 324 -21.51 -17.47 -3.85
CA ALA A 324 -21.63 -17.22 -5.28
C ALA A 324 -21.12 -18.38 -6.15
N MET A 325 -20.09 -19.10 -5.71
CA MET A 325 -19.46 -20.18 -6.47
C MET A 325 -20.08 -21.55 -6.26
N SER A 326 -20.69 -21.79 -5.09
CA SER A 326 -21.23 -23.12 -4.73
C SER A 326 -22.40 -23.56 -5.59
N GLN A 327 -22.41 -24.85 -5.93
CA GLN A 327 -23.52 -25.58 -6.58
C GLN A 327 -23.81 -26.87 -5.80
N PRO A 328 -24.99 -27.49 -5.97
CA PRO A 328 -25.38 -28.67 -5.18
C PRO A 328 -24.38 -29.85 -5.21
N SER A 329 -23.68 -30.04 -6.33
CA SER A 329 -22.67 -31.11 -6.47
C SER A 329 -21.22 -30.63 -6.33
N HIS A 330 -21.02 -29.31 -6.18
CA HIS A 330 -19.71 -28.63 -6.21
C HIS A 330 -19.66 -27.57 -5.11
N GLU A 331 -19.83 -28.02 -3.88
CA GLU A 331 -19.85 -27.11 -2.73
C GLU A 331 -18.50 -26.46 -2.48
N VAL A 332 -18.49 -25.16 -2.22
CA VAL A 332 -17.32 -24.43 -1.72
C VAL A 332 -17.58 -23.97 -0.29
N ARG A 333 -16.80 -24.45 0.67
CA ARG A 333 -16.96 -24.15 2.09
C ARG A 333 -15.94 -23.12 2.54
N CYS A 334 -16.39 -22.09 3.24
CA CYS A 334 -15.50 -21.11 3.86
C CYS A 334 -14.89 -21.67 5.14
N VAL A 335 -13.57 -21.77 5.20
CA VAL A 335 -12.80 -22.28 6.36
C VAL A 335 -11.84 -21.20 6.85
N THR A 336 -12.02 -20.78 8.11
CA THR A 336 -11.10 -19.82 8.75
C THR A 336 -9.95 -20.55 9.41
N LEU A 337 -8.73 -20.06 9.24
CA LEU A 337 -7.50 -20.64 9.76
C LEU A 337 -6.63 -19.56 10.43
N PRO A 338 -5.81 -19.91 11.43
CA PRO A 338 -4.82 -19.01 12.00
C PRO A 338 -3.85 -18.48 10.94
N ALA A 339 -3.40 -17.23 11.09
CA ALA A 339 -2.50 -16.59 10.13
C ALA A 339 -1.22 -17.40 9.85
N ALA A 340 -0.67 -18.08 10.87
CA ALA A 340 0.51 -18.95 10.71
C ALA A 340 0.23 -20.16 9.80
N GLU A 341 -0.94 -20.79 9.94
CA GLU A 341 -1.35 -21.91 9.09
C GLU A 341 -1.60 -21.45 7.64
N ILE A 342 -2.24 -20.29 7.46
CA ILE A 342 -2.40 -19.67 6.13
C ILE A 342 -1.02 -19.45 5.47
N ALA A 343 -0.05 -18.92 6.22
CA ALA A 343 1.31 -18.72 5.69
C ALA A 343 1.98 -20.04 5.27
N GLN A 344 1.84 -21.10 6.07
CA GLN A 344 2.35 -22.43 5.77
C GLN A 344 1.68 -23.03 4.53
N ARG A 345 0.35 -23.00 4.45
CA ARG A 345 -0.42 -23.49 3.30
C ARG A 345 -0.11 -22.71 2.04
N ARG A 346 0.08 -21.39 2.15
CA ARG A 346 0.52 -20.55 1.02
C ARG A 346 1.89 -20.99 0.50
N ALA A 347 2.87 -21.18 1.37
CA ALA A 347 4.22 -21.59 1.00
C ALA A 347 4.26 -22.97 0.32
N SER A 348 3.47 -23.94 0.80
CA SER A 348 3.34 -25.28 0.23
C SER A 348 2.35 -25.35 -0.93
N ARG A 349 1.50 -24.34 -1.13
CA ARG A 349 0.31 -24.35 -1.99
C ARG A 349 -0.68 -25.47 -1.67
N GLY A 350 -0.69 -25.95 -0.41
CA GLY A 350 -1.56 -27.01 0.13
C GLY A 350 -2.93 -26.48 0.49
N PHE A 351 -3.72 -26.13 -0.49
CA PHE A 351 -5.11 -25.67 -0.42
C PHE A 351 -5.79 -25.88 -1.78
N ALA A 352 -7.11 -25.96 -1.81
CA ALA A 352 -7.89 -25.94 -3.06
C ALA A 352 -8.09 -24.48 -3.53
N LEU A 353 -8.70 -23.67 -2.68
CA LEU A 353 -8.92 -22.25 -2.89
C LEU A 353 -8.46 -21.46 -1.65
N MET A 354 -7.93 -20.25 -1.85
CA MET A 354 -7.54 -19.34 -0.78
C MET A 354 -7.89 -17.92 -1.17
N ILE A 355 -8.49 -17.16 -0.25
CA ILE A 355 -8.61 -15.71 -0.39
C ILE A 355 -7.47 -15.04 0.37
N ASP A 356 -6.86 -14.07 -0.25
CA ASP A 356 -5.68 -13.38 0.26
C ASP A 356 -5.67 -11.92 -0.20
N VAL A 357 -4.63 -11.18 0.12
CA VAL A 357 -4.44 -9.80 -0.33
C VAL A 357 -3.09 -9.62 -1.01
N ALA A 358 -3.01 -8.63 -1.88
CA ALA A 358 -1.75 -8.18 -2.47
C ALA A 358 -1.76 -6.66 -2.58
N ARG A 359 -0.57 -6.03 -2.46
CA ARG A 359 -0.42 -4.59 -2.61
C ARG A 359 0.57 -4.21 -3.72
N PRO A 360 0.46 -2.99 -4.28
CA PRO A 360 1.48 -2.47 -5.18
C PRO A 360 2.82 -2.30 -4.44
N ILE A 361 3.91 -2.61 -5.12
CA ILE A 361 5.26 -2.57 -4.55
C ILE A 361 6.13 -1.44 -5.08
N GLY A 362 5.60 -0.65 -5.99
CA GLY A 362 6.29 0.47 -6.62
C GLY A 362 5.31 1.39 -7.35
N PRO A 363 5.78 2.45 -7.98
CA PRO A 363 4.93 3.40 -8.69
C PRO A 363 4.38 2.82 -9.99
N GLY A 364 3.17 3.28 -10.35
CA GLY A 364 2.54 3.00 -11.63
C GLY A 364 2.15 1.53 -11.86
N PRO A 365 1.76 1.20 -13.09
CA PRO A 365 1.26 -0.13 -13.45
C PRO A 365 2.26 -1.25 -13.17
N LEU A 366 3.55 -1.03 -13.42
CA LEU A 366 4.57 -2.06 -13.18
C LEU A 366 4.66 -2.46 -11.71
N GLY A 367 4.58 -1.48 -10.78
CA GLY A 367 4.58 -1.78 -9.33
C GLY A 367 3.37 -2.61 -8.89
N ALA A 368 2.22 -2.37 -9.52
CA ALA A 368 1.01 -3.16 -9.34
C ALA A 368 1.17 -4.59 -9.86
N LEU A 369 1.62 -4.74 -11.10
CA LEU A 369 1.78 -6.04 -11.76
C LEU A 369 2.81 -6.92 -11.06
N VAL A 370 3.98 -6.35 -10.69
CA VAL A 370 5.00 -7.12 -9.96
C VAL A 370 4.52 -7.48 -8.56
N GLY A 371 3.73 -6.62 -7.89
CA GLY A 371 3.09 -6.94 -6.62
C GLY A 371 2.17 -8.16 -6.71
N LEU A 372 1.29 -8.20 -7.69
CA LEU A 372 0.40 -9.34 -7.96
C LEU A 372 1.19 -10.59 -8.34
N ALA A 373 2.17 -10.46 -9.25
CA ALA A 373 3.00 -11.59 -9.64
C ALA A 373 3.82 -12.14 -8.46
N THR A 374 4.32 -11.29 -7.56
CA THR A 374 5.00 -11.71 -6.32
C THR A 374 4.05 -12.50 -5.41
N ALA A 375 2.78 -12.12 -5.38
CA ALA A 375 1.78 -12.88 -4.66
C ALA A 375 1.50 -14.23 -5.31
N ASP A 376 1.65 -14.39 -6.63
CA ASP A 376 1.44 -15.66 -7.35
C ASP A 376 2.66 -16.57 -7.29
N ASP A 377 3.72 -16.17 -7.98
CA ASP A 377 4.95 -16.94 -8.15
C ASP A 377 6.17 -16.02 -8.27
N PRO A 378 7.17 -16.17 -7.38
CA PRO A 378 8.37 -15.34 -7.41
C PRO A 378 9.16 -15.38 -8.73
N ALA A 379 9.16 -16.54 -9.43
CA ALA A 379 9.87 -16.66 -10.71
C ALA A 379 9.18 -15.85 -11.81
N SER A 380 7.86 -15.93 -11.90
CA SER A 380 7.04 -15.13 -12.81
C SER A 380 7.17 -13.62 -12.51
N ALA A 381 7.21 -13.27 -11.23
CA ALA A 381 7.43 -11.89 -10.80
C ALA A 381 8.80 -11.36 -11.23
N MET A 382 9.86 -12.17 -11.11
CA MET A 382 11.20 -11.81 -11.58
C MET A 382 11.26 -11.64 -13.10
N ALA A 383 10.61 -12.52 -13.87
CA ALA A 383 10.53 -12.39 -15.31
C ALA A 383 9.83 -11.10 -15.73
N LEU A 384 8.70 -10.77 -15.08
CA LEU A 384 7.93 -9.55 -15.30
C LEU A 384 8.73 -8.28 -14.94
N ALA A 385 9.47 -8.29 -13.85
CA ALA A 385 10.29 -7.17 -13.41
C ALA A 385 11.44 -6.88 -14.40
N ARG A 386 12.03 -7.92 -15.00
CA ARG A 386 13.10 -7.81 -16.01
C ARG A 386 12.57 -7.41 -17.39
N HIS A 387 11.41 -7.93 -17.76
CA HIS A 387 10.79 -7.73 -19.06
C HIS A 387 9.37 -7.17 -18.91
N PRO A 388 9.23 -5.89 -18.49
CA PRO A 388 7.93 -5.29 -18.30
C PRO A 388 7.13 -5.26 -19.60
N PRO A 389 5.80 -5.47 -19.55
CA PRO A 389 4.95 -5.37 -20.71
C PRO A 389 4.99 -3.94 -21.29
N ARG A 390 4.80 -3.83 -22.60
CA ARG A 390 4.66 -2.54 -23.25
C ARG A 390 3.27 -1.97 -22.99
N GLY A 391 3.22 -0.74 -22.46
CA GLY A 391 1.96 -0.07 -22.11
C GLY A 391 1.37 -0.48 -20.77
N ASP A 392 0.22 0.11 -20.44
CA ASP A 392 -0.48 -0.12 -19.20
C ASP A 392 -1.36 -1.36 -19.31
N VAL A 393 -0.99 -2.41 -18.60
CA VAL A 393 -1.79 -3.65 -18.49
C VAL A 393 -2.59 -3.60 -17.19
N ALA A 394 -3.90 -3.70 -17.31
CA ALA A 394 -4.76 -3.74 -16.14
C ALA A 394 -4.49 -5.02 -15.30
N PRO A 395 -4.53 -4.93 -13.95
CA PRO A 395 -4.30 -6.06 -13.06
C PRO A 395 -5.06 -7.34 -13.43
N ARG A 396 -6.35 -7.24 -13.71
CA ARG A 396 -7.19 -8.39 -14.12
C ARG A 396 -6.81 -9.02 -15.46
N VAL A 397 -6.22 -8.26 -16.37
CA VAL A 397 -5.72 -8.83 -17.64
C VAL A 397 -4.43 -9.61 -17.39
N ALA A 398 -3.55 -9.08 -16.56
CA ALA A 398 -2.30 -9.75 -16.20
C ALA A 398 -2.55 -11.07 -15.45
N THR A 399 -3.51 -11.10 -14.53
CA THR A 399 -3.80 -12.29 -13.71
C THR A 399 -4.40 -13.46 -14.51
N ARG A 400 -4.84 -13.24 -15.75
CA ARG A 400 -5.25 -14.33 -16.65
C ARG A 400 -4.12 -15.32 -17.02
N THR A 401 -2.87 -14.94 -16.79
CA THR A 401 -1.70 -15.79 -16.96
C THR A 401 -1.12 -16.28 -15.63
N MET A 402 -1.76 -15.98 -14.52
CA MET A 402 -1.36 -16.31 -13.17
C MET A 402 -2.35 -17.32 -12.53
N ARG A 403 -1.96 -17.90 -11.40
CA ARG A 403 -2.84 -18.76 -10.57
C ARG A 403 -3.56 -17.98 -9.48
N ILE A 404 -3.58 -16.67 -9.62
CA ILE A 404 -4.38 -15.75 -8.81
C ILE A 404 -5.37 -15.01 -9.68
N GLY A 405 -6.47 -14.57 -9.09
CA GLY A 405 -7.48 -13.71 -9.72
C GLY A 405 -7.80 -12.52 -8.83
N VAL A 406 -7.91 -11.34 -9.39
CA VAL A 406 -8.34 -10.13 -8.67
C VAL A 406 -9.85 -10.21 -8.45
N VAL A 407 -10.26 -10.37 -7.20
CA VAL A 407 -11.66 -10.36 -6.75
C VAL A 407 -12.18 -8.92 -6.71
N GLY A 408 -11.39 -8.00 -6.16
CA GLY A 408 -11.73 -6.59 -6.10
C GLY A 408 -10.58 -5.72 -5.59
N GLU A 409 -10.76 -4.41 -5.74
CA GLU A 409 -9.80 -3.42 -5.29
C GLU A 409 -10.06 -3.03 -3.83
N ILE A 410 -8.99 -2.91 -3.06
CA ILE A 410 -9.02 -2.33 -1.73
C ILE A 410 -8.73 -0.84 -1.91
N LYS A 411 -9.81 -0.06 -2.03
CA LYS A 411 -9.75 1.37 -2.29
C LYS A 411 -9.96 2.16 -1.01
N LEU A 412 -9.03 3.06 -0.70
CA LEU A 412 -9.15 3.98 0.41
C LEU A 412 -10.00 5.18 0.02
N GLN A 413 -11.30 5.08 0.25
CA GLN A 413 -12.25 6.18 0.05
C GLN A 413 -13.28 6.16 1.16
N GLY A 414 -13.82 7.33 1.52
CA GLY A 414 -14.82 7.42 2.58
C GLY A 414 -15.08 8.84 3.03
N GLY A 415 -15.56 8.96 4.27
CA GLY A 415 -15.78 10.21 4.96
C GLY A 415 -14.67 10.52 5.99
N ARG A 416 -14.43 11.79 6.23
CA ARG A 416 -13.55 12.27 7.30
C ARG A 416 -14.17 13.45 8.04
N ALA A 417 -13.81 13.62 9.29
CA ALA A 417 -14.21 14.79 10.07
C ALA A 417 -13.78 16.09 9.34
N PRO A 418 -14.55 17.19 9.46
CA PRO A 418 -14.34 18.40 8.66
C PRO A 418 -12.99 19.09 8.93
N ASP A 419 -12.44 18.90 10.12
CA ASP A 419 -11.16 19.45 10.57
C ASP A 419 -9.96 18.52 10.28
N VAL A 420 -10.17 17.29 9.88
CA VAL A 420 -9.10 16.36 9.50
C VAL A 420 -8.67 16.64 8.06
N VAL A 421 -7.39 16.83 7.85
CA VAL A 421 -6.75 17.02 6.53
C VAL A 421 -5.83 15.86 6.25
N LEU A 422 -6.09 15.17 5.14
CA LEU A 422 -5.37 13.97 4.68
C LEU A 422 -4.71 14.28 3.33
N PRO A 423 -3.44 14.67 3.29
CA PRO A 423 -2.72 14.83 2.02
C PRO A 423 -2.58 13.48 1.31
N PRO A 424 -2.66 13.47 -0.03
CA PRO A 424 -2.37 12.26 -0.80
C PRO A 424 -0.89 11.88 -0.66
N SER A 425 -0.61 10.58 -0.58
CA SER A 425 0.77 10.10 -0.63
C SER A 425 1.42 10.41 -2.00
N PRO A 426 2.71 10.77 -2.04
CA PRO A 426 3.46 10.96 -3.28
C PRO A 426 3.46 9.73 -4.21
N TRP A 427 3.09 8.57 -3.71
CA TRP A 427 2.93 7.36 -4.51
C TRP A 427 1.67 7.35 -5.40
N GLY A 428 0.81 8.38 -5.29
CA GLY A 428 -0.49 8.47 -5.98
C GLY A 428 -1.55 7.50 -5.44
N ARG A 429 -1.29 6.91 -4.28
CA ARG A 429 -2.20 6.03 -3.52
C ARG A 429 -1.86 6.09 -2.03
N GLY A 430 -2.87 5.93 -1.19
CA GLY A 430 -2.71 6.05 0.26
C GLY A 430 -2.67 7.50 0.73
N VAL A 431 -2.52 7.66 2.03
CA VAL A 431 -2.48 8.94 2.74
C VAL A 431 -1.04 9.23 3.17
N ASP A 432 -0.60 10.46 3.00
CA ASP A 432 0.63 10.95 3.62
C ASP A 432 0.37 11.27 5.10
N TRP A 433 0.49 10.24 5.94
CA TRP A 433 0.23 10.34 7.37
C TRP A 433 1.22 11.23 8.10
N GLY A 434 2.44 11.39 7.58
CA GLY A 434 3.44 12.31 8.14
C GLY A 434 3.00 13.77 8.05
N ASN A 435 2.27 14.10 6.98
CA ASN A 435 1.76 15.43 6.69
C ASN A 435 0.25 15.59 6.98
N ALA A 436 -0.40 14.57 7.55
CA ALA A 436 -1.80 14.69 8.01
C ALA A 436 -1.87 15.60 9.25
N PHE A 437 -2.95 16.39 9.35
CA PHE A 437 -3.14 17.33 10.46
C PHE A 437 -4.61 17.65 10.73
N ARG A 438 -4.90 18.26 11.87
CA ARG A 438 -6.19 18.88 12.15
C ARG A 438 -6.15 20.39 11.86
N SER A 439 -7.05 20.86 11.02
CA SER A 439 -7.27 22.30 10.80
C SER A 439 -8.12 22.84 11.96
N ARG A 440 -7.59 23.82 12.67
CA ARG A 440 -8.36 24.55 13.70
C ARG A 440 -9.25 25.58 13.05
#